data_aac53da9f43e6319c3731a739331f9eb
#
_entry.id   aac53da9f43e6319c3731a739331f9eb
#
_cell.length_a   1.000
_cell.length_b   1.000
_cell.length_c   1.000
_cell.angle_alpha   90.00
_cell.angle_beta   90.00
_cell.angle_gamma   90.00
#
_symmetry.space_group_name_H-M   'P 1'
#
loop_
_entity.id
_entity.type
_entity.pdbx_description
1 polymer ?
#
loop_
_entity_poly.entity_id
_entity_poly.type
_entity_poly.pdbx_seq_one_letter_code
_entity_poly.pdbx_strand_id
1 'polypeptide(L)'
;MSSSFQAPKGVNEYVPPRADLLQAIRHAFAEQARLAGYGYLELAVFEDTTLFKRGVGESTDVVSKEMYTFEDRGGRSLTLRPEFTAGVLRAVLEHNLHKRGGLPVKIWTTGPAFRAEQPQAGRYRQFYQLDLEAIGTEDPQVDAETIAIAWNWYRSLGLTRVRLLLNSLGCKECRPAYRARLQEFLRGLDLDEPTRQRIEINPLRVLDDKRPEVRAQLEGAPLMADHLCADCKAHHDRVRALLSDLGITWEDTPTLVRGLDYYTRTTYEFDHPLLGAQSGIGGGGRYDGLSEDIGGPELPGIGFGLGLDRTILALEAEGAAFAAPPRCQVFGVAIGDEAERRVFGLVNELRRAGIAADMAFGGKRLKGAMKDADRSGARYAVILGERDIAAGSAQLKDLGGGDQAAVPLDEIVTTLRERLSSR
;
A
#
# COMPACT_ATOMS: atom_id res chain seq x y z
N MET A 1 17.22 -35.93 10.51
CA MET A 1 16.36 -34.75 10.83
C MET A 1 15.81 -34.26 9.50
N SER A 2 14.51 -34.36 9.25
CA SER A 2 13.92 -33.80 8.04
C SER A 2 13.99 -32.27 8.16
N SER A 3 14.73 -31.61 7.27
CA SER A 3 14.72 -30.17 7.18
C SER A 3 13.31 -29.74 6.78
N SER A 4 12.58 -29.12 7.69
CA SER A 4 11.31 -28.49 7.33
C SER A 4 11.62 -27.32 6.38
N PHE A 5 10.93 -27.25 5.24
CA PHE A 5 11.03 -26.11 4.36
C PHE A 5 10.50 -24.86 5.06
N GLN A 6 11.16 -23.74 4.84
CA GLN A 6 10.77 -22.42 5.36
C GLN A 6 10.82 -21.39 4.24
N ALA A 7 10.06 -20.31 4.38
CA ALA A 7 10.15 -19.19 3.47
C ALA A 7 11.58 -18.60 3.44
N PRO A 8 12.05 -18.12 2.28
CA PRO A 8 13.37 -17.50 2.19
C PRO A 8 13.51 -16.31 3.15
N LYS A 9 14.74 -16.10 3.65
CA LYS A 9 15.01 -14.98 4.57
C LYS A 9 14.63 -13.63 3.95
N GLY A 10 13.81 -12.87 4.65
CA GLY A 10 13.34 -11.55 4.21
C GLY A 10 12.09 -11.60 3.31
N VAL A 11 11.51 -12.78 3.11
CA VAL A 11 10.21 -12.95 2.46
C VAL A 11 9.17 -13.18 3.54
N ASN A 12 8.24 -12.23 3.70
CA ASN A 12 7.16 -12.34 4.66
C ASN A 12 5.94 -13.04 4.06
N GLU A 13 5.41 -13.99 4.79
CA GLU A 13 4.09 -14.56 4.56
C GLU A 13 3.10 -13.98 5.56
N TYR A 14 1.97 -13.50 5.06
CA TYR A 14 0.87 -13.07 5.90
C TYR A 14 -0.10 -14.22 6.11
N VAL A 15 -0.27 -14.63 7.35
CA VAL A 15 -1.24 -15.65 7.75
C VAL A 15 -2.36 -14.99 8.58
N PRO A 16 -3.57 -15.59 8.65
CA PRO A 16 -4.64 -15.07 9.51
C PRO A 16 -4.22 -14.99 10.99
N PRO A 17 -4.60 -13.94 11.73
CA PRO A 17 -5.50 -12.85 11.32
C PRO A 17 -4.81 -11.70 10.57
N ARG A 18 -3.49 -11.66 10.49
CA ARG A 18 -2.74 -10.54 9.88
C ARG A 18 -2.96 -10.45 8.36
N ALA A 19 -3.21 -11.58 7.70
CA ALA A 19 -3.61 -11.62 6.30
C ALA A 19 -4.97 -10.97 6.07
N ASP A 20 -5.91 -11.15 6.99
CA ASP A 20 -7.23 -10.54 6.92
C ASP A 20 -7.13 -9.01 7.02
N LEU A 21 -6.27 -8.51 7.93
CA LEU A 21 -5.96 -7.08 8.04
C LEU A 21 -5.36 -6.52 6.74
N LEU A 22 -4.39 -7.23 6.14
CA LEU A 22 -3.78 -6.83 4.87
C LEU A 22 -4.83 -6.69 3.76
N GLN A 23 -5.77 -7.62 3.67
CA GLN A 23 -6.86 -7.55 2.70
C GLN A 23 -7.84 -6.41 2.99
N ALA A 24 -8.18 -6.17 4.25
CA ALA A 24 -9.05 -5.07 4.63
C ALA A 24 -8.44 -3.69 4.26
N ILE A 25 -7.13 -3.52 4.49
CA ILE A 25 -6.38 -2.33 4.11
C ILE A 25 -6.40 -2.11 2.58
N ARG A 26 -6.21 -3.19 1.79
CA ARG A 26 -6.31 -3.15 0.32
C ARG A 26 -7.71 -2.75 -0.15
N HIS A 27 -8.76 -3.33 0.43
CA HIS A 27 -10.14 -3.00 0.09
C HIS A 27 -10.47 -1.53 0.40
N ALA A 28 -10.01 -1.02 1.55
CA ALA A 28 -10.17 0.40 1.89
C ALA A 28 -9.51 1.31 0.85
N PHE A 29 -8.33 0.95 0.33
CA PHE A 29 -7.68 1.70 -0.73
C PHE A 29 -8.42 1.58 -2.07
N ALA A 30 -8.83 0.37 -2.45
CA ALA A 30 -9.57 0.12 -3.69
C ALA A 30 -10.82 1.00 -3.78
N GLU A 31 -11.52 1.19 -2.66
CA GLU A 31 -12.69 2.08 -2.61
C GLU A 31 -12.29 3.55 -2.77
N GLN A 32 -11.21 4.03 -2.15
CA GLN A 32 -10.72 5.40 -2.36
C GLN A 32 -10.33 5.64 -3.83
N ALA A 33 -9.61 4.71 -4.44
CA ALA A 33 -9.23 4.78 -5.85
C ALA A 33 -10.46 4.78 -6.77
N ARG A 34 -11.44 3.92 -6.51
CA ARG A 34 -12.71 3.85 -7.26
C ARG A 34 -13.49 5.16 -7.18
N LEU A 35 -13.61 5.75 -5.99
CA LEU A 35 -14.30 7.03 -5.78
C LEU A 35 -13.62 8.20 -6.51
N ALA A 36 -12.30 8.12 -6.71
CA ALA A 36 -11.52 9.11 -7.46
C ALA A 36 -11.44 8.80 -8.98
N GLY A 37 -12.12 7.74 -9.46
CA GLY A 37 -12.17 7.39 -10.87
C GLY A 37 -10.96 6.64 -11.42
N TYR A 38 -10.12 6.04 -10.53
CA TYR A 38 -8.97 5.22 -10.95
C TYR A 38 -9.41 3.80 -11.26
N GLY A 39 -9.00 3.30 -12.43
CA GLY A 39 -9.20 1.91 -12.86
C GLY A 39 -8.13 0.99 -12.31
N TYR A 40 -8.48 -0.26 -11.98
CA TYR A 40 -7.52 -1.28 -11.54
C TYR A 40 -6.75 -1.87 -12.72
N LEU A 41 -5.45 -2.02 -12.56
CA LEU A 41 -4.56 -2.73 -13.48
C LEU A 41 -3.88 -3.90 -12.75
N GLU A 42 -4.08 -5.11 -13.26
CA GLU A 42 -3.27 -6.26 -12.85
C GLU A 42 -1.96 -6.26 -13.63
N LEU A 43 -0.88 -5.90 -12.96
CA LEU A 43 0.42 -5.67 -13.58
C LEU A 43 1.29 -6.94 -13.56
N ALA A 44 2.10 -7.14 -14.61
CA ALA A 44 3.10 -8.19 -14.65
C ALA A 44 4.05 -8.15 -13.45
N VAL A 45 4.40 -9.34 -12.89
CA VAL A 45 5.29 -9.46 -11.72
C VAL A 45 6.76 -9.37 -12.12
N PHE A 46 7.09 -9.71 -13.36
CA PHE A 46 8.43 -9.57 -13.93
C PHE A 46 8.36 -8.94 -15.31
N GLU A 47 9.37 -8.20 -15.67
CA GLU A 47 9.48 -7.40 -16.88
C GLU A 47 10.85 -7.62 -17.55
N ASP A 48 11.02 -7.12 -18.76
CA ASP A 48 12.34 -7.00 -19.38
C ASP A 48 13.24 -6.12 -18.51
N THR A 49 14.44 -6.58 -18.24
CA THR A 49 15.40 -5.87 -17.36
C THR A 49 15.69 -4.45 -17.84
N THR A 50 15.67 -4.21 -19.15
CA THR A 50 15.93 -2.89 -19.75
C THR A 50 14.87 -1.85 -19.39
N LEU A 51 13.64 -2.27 -19.10
CA LEU A 51 12.59 -1.38 -18.64
C LEU A 51 13.02 -0.64 -17.36
N PHE A 52 13.50 -1.38 -16.38
CA PHE A 52 13.93 -0.78 -15.11
C PHE A 52 15.26 -0.02 -15.24
N LYS A 53 16.20 -0.50 -16.06
CA LYS A 53 17.45 0.22 -16.31
C LYS A 53 17.20 1.61 -16.89
N ARG A 54 16.34 1.71 -17.90
CA ARG A 54 16.01 2.99 -18.54
C ARG A 54 15.10 3.85 -17.67
N GLY A 55 14.04 3.26 -17.12
CA GLY A 55 13.02 4.01 -16.39
C GLY A 55 13.47 4.45 -15.00
N VAL A 56 14.10 3.56 -14.21
CA VAL A 56 14.47 3.84 -12.82
C VAL A 56 15.82 4.55 -12.70
N GLY A 57 16.71 4.34 -13.67
CA GLY A 57 18.06 4.89 -13.72
C GLY A 57 19.13 3.89 -13.26
N GLU A 58 20.12 3.64 -14.13
CA GLU A 58 21.18 2.66 -13.90
C GLU A 58 22.03 2.95 -12.65
N SER A 59 22.12 4.22 -12.25
CA SER A 59 22.89 4.68 -11.10
C SER A 59 22.19 4.48 -9.75
N THR A 60 20.91 4.09 -9.76
CA THR A 60 20.14 3.89 -8.52
C THR A 60 20.58 2.62 -7.80
N ASP A 61 20.53 2.61 -6.46
CA ASP A 61 20.79 1.39 -5.68
C ASP A 61 19.83 0.27 -6.07
N VAL A 62 18.59 0.62 -6.39
CA VAL A 62 17.57 -0.33 -6.86
C VAL A 62 18.05 -1.10 -8.09
N VAL A 63 18.53 -0.40 -9.12
CA VAL A 63 18.96 -1.02 -10.38
C VAL A 63 20.34 -1.67 -10.24
N SER A 64 21.27 -1.00 -9.57
CA SER A 64 22.68 -1.44 -9.51
C SER A 64 22.92 -2.61 -8.54
N LYS A 65 22.07 -2.77 -7.49
CA LYS A 65 22.35 -3.71 -6.38
C LYS A 65 21.15 -4.53 -5.92
N GLU A 66 19.90 -4.08 -6.15
CA GLU A 66 18.72 -4.63 -5.47
C GLU A 66 17.78 -5.42 -6.38
N MET A 67 17.99 -5.44 -7.69
CA MET A 67 17.15 -6.19 -8.62
C MET A 67 17.39 -7.70 -8.52
N TYR A 68 16.31 -8.48 -8.56
CA TYR A 68 16.33 -9.91 -8.79
C TYR A 68 16.19 -10.17 -10.31
N THR A 69 17.31 -10.39 -10.97
CA THR A 69 17.40 -10.59 -12.43
C THR A 69 17.74 -12.03 -12.74
N PHE A 70 17.11 -12.60 -13.77
CA PHE A 70 17.34 -13.96 -14.24
C PHE A 70 17.16 -14.03 -15.77
N GLU A 71 17.71 -15.07 -16.38
CA GLU A 71 17.48 -15.35 -17.80
C GLU A 71 16.39 -16.41 -17.95
N ASP A 72 15.49 -16.21 -18.91
CA ASP A 72 14.54 -17.23 -19.29
C ASP A 72 15.17 -18.25 -20.24
N ARG A 73 14.42 -19.30 -20.59
CA ARG A 73 14.90 -20.34 -21.52
C ARG A 73 15.21 -19.84 -22.92
N GLY A 74 14.73 -18.66 -23.29
CA GLY A 74 15.00 -17.98 -24.57
C GLY A 74 16.19 -17.04 -24.53
N GLY A 75 16.92 -16.96 -23.40
CA GLY A 75 18.06 -16.07 -23.22
C GLY A 75 17.67 -14.59 -22.99
N ARG A 76 16.39 -14.31 -22.64
CA ARG A 76 15.95 -12.95 -22.33
C ARG A 76 16.21 -12.63 -20.88
N SER A 77 16.78 -11.46 -20.61
CA SER A 77 17.02 -10.97 -19.26
C SER A 77 15.72 -10.39 -18.67
N LEU A 78 15.23 -11.01 -17.61
CA LEU A 78 14.00 -10.64 -16.92
C LEU A 78 14.30 -10.26 -15.47
N THR A 79 13.52 -9.34 -14.94
CA THR A 79 13.68 -8.83 -13.57
C THR A 79 12.35 -8.86 -12.82
N LEU A 80 12.32 -9.41 -11.62
CA LEU A 80 11.18 -9.24 -10.72
C LEU A 80 11.02 -7.75 -10.41
N ARG A 81 9.81 -7.21 -10.58
CA ARG A 81 9.55 -5.77 -10.43
C ARG A 81 10.01 -5.22 -9.08
N PRO A 82 10.95 -4.25 -9.03
CA PRO A 82 11.38 -3.61 -7.80
C PRO A 82 10.50 -2.42 -7.41
N GLU A 83 9.65 -1.96 -8.33
CA GLU A 83 8.68 -0.86 -8.23
C GLU A 83 7.60 -1.05 -9.31
N PHE A 84 6.58 -0.20 -9.35
CA PHE A 84 5.42 -0.40 -10.22
C PHE A 84 5.32 0.62 -11.36
N THR A 85 5.76 1.86 -11.16
CA THR A 85 5.54 2.99 -12.07
C THR A 85 6.00 2.73 -13.49
N ALA A 86 7.23 2.21 -13.67
CA ALA A 86 7.76 1.89 -15.01
C ALA A 86 6.91 0.82 -15.71
N GLY A 87 6.50 -0.22 -14.96
CA GLY A 87 5.62 -1.27 -15.48
C GLY A 87 4.23 -0.77 -15.85
N VAL A 88 3.62 0.09 -15.02
CA VAL A 88 2.32 0.71 -15.31
C VAL A 88 2.41 1.55 -16.57
N LEU A 89 3.46 2.38 -16.68
CA LEU A 89 3.64 3.22 -17.88
C LEU A 89 3.86 2.38 -19.14
N ARG A 90 4.68 1.31 -19.07
CA ARG A 90 4.83 0.36 -20.20
C ARG A 90 3.47 -0.24 -20.58
N ALA A 91 2.65 -0.66 -19.61
CA ALA A 91 1.32 -1.22 -19.90
C ALA A 91 0.37 -0.17 -20.53
N VAL A 92 0.39 1.08 -20.07
CA VAL A 92 -0.38 2.19 -20.65
C VAL A 92 0.01 2.41 -22.12
N LEU A 93 1.30 2.36 -22.43
CA LEU A 93 1.82 2.52 -23.80
C LEU A 93 1.48 1.32 -24.68
N GLU A 94 1.78 0.10 -24.23
CA GLU A 94 1.56 -1.15 -24.98
C GLU A 94 0.09 -1.34 -25.35
N HIS A 95 -0.81 -1.12 -24.38
CA HIS A 95 -2.25 -1.24 -24.59
C HIS A 95 -2.90 0.03 -25.18
N ASN A 96 -2.11 1.06 -25.51
CA ASN A 96 -2.58 2.35 -26.04
C ASN A 96 -3.68 3.00 -25.20
N LEU A 97 -3.62 2.88 -23.86
CA LEU A 97 -4.65 3.44 -22.97
C LEU A 97 -4.72 4.96 -23.09
N HIS A 98 -3.58 5.63 -23.30
CA HIS A 98 -3.46 7.07 -23.53
C HIS A 98 -4.16 7.57 -24.81
N LYS A 99 -4.55 6.63 -25.74
CA LYS A 99 -5.25 6.95 -26.98
C LYS A 99 -6.72 6.54 -26.96
N ARG A 100 -7.15 5.72 -26.00
CA ARG A 100 -8.51 5.13 -25.99
C ARG A 100 -9.52 5.94 -25.17
N GLY A 101 -9.07 6.87 -24.34
CA GLY A 101 -9.92 7.68 -23.49
C GLY A 101 -9.41 9.10 -23.34
N GLY A 102 -9.99 9.86 -22.43
CA GLY A 102 -9.47 11.17 -22.03
C GLY A 102 -8.18 11.04 -21.21
N LEU A 103 -7.36 12.08 -21.26
CA LEU A 103 -6.24 12.26 -20.34
C LEU A 103 -6.69 13.03 -19.09
N PRO A 104 -6.14 12.78 -17.91
CA PRO A 104 -5.13 11.75 -17.64
C PRO A 104 -5.69 10.31 -17.62
N VAL A 105 -4.85 9.33 -17.98
CA VAL A 105 -5.12 7.93 -17.68
C VAL A 105 -4.93 7.72 -16.19
N LYS A 106 -5.97 7.31 -15.48
CA LYS A 106 -6.00 7.10 -14.04
C LYS A 106 -5.99 5.61 -13.71
N ILE A 107 -4.91 5.10 -13.16
CA ILE A 107 -4.68 3.67 -12.87
C ILE A 107 -4.23 3.49 -11.42
N TRP A 108 -4.70 2.41 -10.80
CA TRP A 108 -4.12 1.91 -9.57
C TRP A 108 -3.82 0.42 -9.67
N THR A 109 -2.83 -0.04 -8.91
CA THR A 109 -2.42 -1.45 -8.85
C THR A 109 -1.97 -1.82 -7.44
N THR A 110 -1.86 -3.11 -7.16
CA THR A 110 -1.33 -3.61 -5.89
C THR A 110 -0.65 -4.96 -6.09
N GLY A 111 0.29 -5.27 -5.25
CA GLY A 111 0.93 -6.57 -5.28
C GLY A 111 2.31 -6.58 -4.60
N PRO A 112 3.06 -7.67 -4.76
CA PRO A 112 4.43 -7.75 -4.28
C PRO A 112 5.39 -7.00 -5.20
N ALA A 113 6.38 -6.34 -4.57
CA ALA A 113 7.61 -5.87 -5.20
C ALA A 113 8.82 -6.57 -4.55
N PHE A 114 9.96 -6.56 -5.24
CA PHE A 114 11.10 -7.40 -4.86
C PHE A 114 12.40 -6.59 -4.89
N ARG A 115 13.14 -6.57 -3.77
CA ARG A 115 14.45 -5.93 -3.66
C ARG A 115 15.41 -6.80 -2.85
N ALA A 116 16.61 -7.03 -3.36
CA ALA A 116 17.65 -7.84 -2.71
C ALA A 116 18.34 -7.08 -1.56
N GLU A 117 17.55 -6.48 -0.68
CA GLU A 117 18.02 -5.69 0.43
C GLU A 117 18.37 -6.54 1.66
N GLN A 118 19.07 -5.92 2.62
CA GLN A 118 19.25 -6.53 3.95
C GLN A 118 17.93 -6.47 4.73
N PRO A 119 17.32 -7.62 5.09
CA PRO A 119 16.03 -7.64 5.76
C PRO A 119 16.11 -7.08 7.18
N GLN A 120 15.14 -6.22 7.51
CA GLN A 120 14.89 -5.71 8.87
C GLN A 120 13.40 -5.37 9.02
N ALA A 121 12.96 -4.96 10.19
CA ALA A 121 11.57 -4.56 10.40
C ALA A 121 11.16 -3.45 9.41
N GLY A 122 10.09 -3.67 8.66
CA GLY A 122 9.60 -2.74 7.64
C GLY A 122 10.43 -2.67 6.35
N ARG A 123 11.44 -3.53 6.17
CA ARG A 123 12.27 -3.62 4.96
C ARG A 123 12.49 -5.09 4.59
N TYR A 124 11.74 -5.56 3.61
CA TYR A 124 11.69 -6.94 3.20
C TYR A 124 12.17 -7.11 1.77
N ARG A 125 12.58 -8.34 1.42
CA ARG A 125 12.97 -8.70 0.05
C ARG A 125 11.79 -8.90 -0.87
N GLN A 126 10.67 -9.33 -0.34
CA GLN A 126 9.35 -9.25 -0.93
C GLN A 126 8.50 -8.38 0.00
N PHE A 127 7.96 -7.30 -0.53
CA PHE A 127 7.12 -6.35 0.21
C PHE A 127 5.91 -5.99 -0.65
N TYR A 128 4.87 -5.49 -0.02
CA TYR A 128 3.62 -5.20 -0.71
C TYR A 128 3.38 -3.69 -0.81
N GLN A 129 2.93 -3.25 -1.99
CA GLN A 129 2.60 -1.86 -2.24
C GLN A 129 1.18 -1.71 -2.79
N LEU A 130 0.65 -0.49 -2.61
CA LEU A 130 -0.47 0.09 -3.32
C LEU A 130 0.11 1.23 -4.14
N ASP A 131 -0.10 1.19 -5.44
CA ASP A 131 0.42 2.21 -6.35
C ASP A 131 -0.74 2.84 -7.13
N LEU A 132 -0.64 4.14 -7.36
CA LEU A 132 -1.63 4.93 -8.07
C LEU A 132 -0.93 5.92 -8.98
N GLU A 133 -1.34 5.95 -10.25
CA GLU A 133 -0.69 6.72 -11.31
C GLU A 133 -1.72 7.50 -12.12
N ALA A 134 -1.47 8.79 -12.34
CA ALA A 134 -2.20 9.66 -13.26
C ALA A 134 -1.26 10.14 -14.36
N ILE A 135 -1.51 9.73 -15.60
CA ILE A 135 -0.58 9.85 -16.72
C ILE A 135 -1.21 10.69 -17.84
N GLY A 136 -0.50 11.72 -18.32
CA GLY A 136 -0.91 12.54 -19.44
C GLY A 136 -1.40 13.94 -19.06
N THR A 137 -1.00 14.49 -17.92
CA THR A 137 -1.33 15.87 -17.52
C THR A 137 -0.23 16.50 -16.68
N GLU A 138 0.00 17.78 -16.88
CA GLU A 138 0.88 18.61 -16.04
C GLU A 138 0.12 19.43 -14.97
N ASP A 139 -1.21 19.29 -14.91
CA ASP A 139 -2.05 20.10 -14.04
C ASP A 139 -1.72 19.84 -12.56
N PRO A 140 -1.32 20.88 -11.77
CA PRO A 140 -1.02 20.74 -10.36
C PRO A 140 -2.21 20.29 -9.49
N GLN A 141 -3.45 20.33 -10.01
CA GLN A 141 -4.62 19.79 -9.32
C GLN A 141 -4.52 18.26 -9.17
N VAL A 142 -3.93 17.60 -10.15
CA VAL A 142 -3.74 16.14 -10.08
C VAL A 142 -2.65 15.76 -9.07
N ASP A 143 -1.65 16.62 -8.86
CA ASP A 143 -0.66 16.43 -7.80
C ASP A 143 -1.33 16.49 -6.42
N ALA A 144 -2.15 17.50 -6.20
CA ALA A 144 -2.91 17.64 -4.95
C ALA A 144 -3.94 16.51 -4.77
N GLU A 145 -4.59 16.05 -5.86
CA GLU A 145 -5.53 14.91 -5.84
C GLU A 145 -4.82 13.61 -5.39
N THR A 146 -3.67 13.29 -5.99
CA THR A 146 -2.93 12.06 -5.62
C THR A 146 -2.51 12.08 -4.15
N ILE A 147 -1.99 13.21 -3.68
CA ILE A 147 -1.63 13.40 -2.26
C ILE A 147 -2.87 13.24 -1.37
N ALA A 148 -4.00 13.87 -1.74
CA ALA A 148 -5.24 13.83 -0.96
C ALA A 148 -5.81 12.40 -0.87
N ILE A 149 -5.77 11.61 -1.94
CA ILE A 149 -6.22 10.20 -1.94
C ILE A 149 -5.42 9.39 -0.91
N ALA A 150 -4.09 9.48 -0.93
CA ALA A 150 -3.23 8.78 0.02
C ALA A 150 -3.45 9.27 1.46
N TRP A 151 -3.55 10.60 1.67
CA TRP A 151 -3.83 11.19 2.97
C TRP A 151 -5.15 10.72 3.56
N ASN A 152 -6.22 10.78 2.77
CA ASN A 152 -7.56 10.36 3.19
C ASN A 152 -7.62 8.85 3.47
N TRP A 153 -6.90 8.06 2.69
CA TRP A 153 -6.79 6.63 2.95
C TRP A 153 -6.12 6.35 4.31
N TYR A 154 -4.98 6.96 4.62
CA TYR A 154 -4.34 6.79 5.93
C TYR A 154 -5.29 7.23 7.07
N ARG A 155 -6.01 8.35 6.89
CA ARG A 155 -7.00 8.80 7.87
C ARG A 155 -8.16 7.82 8.03
N SER A 156 -8.64 7.21 6.96
CA SER A 156 -9.70 6.18 7.02
C SER A 156 -9.29 4.92 7.76
N LEU A 157 -7.99 4.63 7.83
CA LEU A 157 -7.43 3.55 8.64
C LEU A 157 -7.26 3.95 10.12
N GLY A 158 -7.57 5.18 10.50
CA GLY A 158 -7.40 5.69 11.87
C GLY A 158 -5.98 6.15 12.20
N LEU A 159 -5.09 6.27 11.21
CA LEU A 159 -3.75 6.82 11.40
C LEU A 159 -3.82 8.35 11.52
N THR A 160 -3.49 8.87 12.69
CA THR A 160 -3.59 10.31 13.01
C THR A 160 -2.24 11.03 13.01
N ARG A 161 -1.14 10.27 13.14
CA ARG A 161 0.22 10.78 13.27
C ARG A 161 1.03 10.79 11.98
N VAL A 162 0.42 10.45 10.86
CA VAL A 162 1.07 10.53 9.54
C VAL A 162 1.39 11.99 9.24
N ARG A 163 2.63 12.26 8.82
CA ARG A 163 3.10 13.56 8.33
C ARG A 163 3.29 13.49 6.82
N LEU A 164 3.01 14.58 6.15
CA LEU A 164 3.29 14.77 4.72
C LEU A 164 4.53 15.66 4.59
N LEU A 165 5.60 15.11 4.06
CA LEU A 165 6.81 15.84 3.69
C LEU A 165 6.69 16.21 2.21
N LEU A 166 6.92 17.49 1.85
CA LEU A 166 6.73 18.00 0.50
C LEU A 166 7.98 18.74 0.02
N ASN A 167 8.34 18.54 -1.24
CA ASN A 167 9.43 19.25 -1.91
C ASN A 167 9.13 19.42 -3.41
N SER A 168 9.91 20.24 -4.09
CA SER A 168 10.00 20.30 -5.54
C SER A 168 11.43 20.03 -6.02
N LEU A 169 11.57 19.05 -6.91
CA LEU A 169 12.89 18.69 -7.51
C LEU A 169 13.18 19.47 -8.80
N GLY A 170 12.33 20.43 -9.16
CA GLY A 170 12.47 21.20 -10.39
C GLY A 170 12.31 20.39 -11.68
N CYS A 171 12.36 21.03 -12.81
CA CYS A 171 12.26 20.43 -14.13
C CYS A 171 13.61 20.31 -14.84
N LYS A 172 13.60 19.77 -16.05
CA LYS A 172 14.79 19.64 -16.92
C LYS A 172 15.51 20.96 -17.20
N GLU A 173 14.83 22.09 -17.09
CA GLU A 173 15.43 23.42 -17.35
C GLU A 173 16.15 23.98 -16.12
N CYS A 174 15.57 23.92 -14.93
CA CYS A 174 16.16 24.50 -13.73
C CYS A 174 17.16 23.57 -13.02
N ARG A 175 17.06 22.25 -13.19
CA ARG A 175 17.94 21.26 -12.55
C ARG A 175 19.44 21.35 -12.93
N PRO A 176 19.83 21.59 -14.20
CA PRO A 176 21.25 21.56 -14.56
C PRO A 176 22.09 22.61 -13.83
N ALA A 177 21.58 23.85 -13.74
CA ALA A 177 22.25 24.93 -13.04
C ALA A 177 22.35 24.67 -11.53
N TYR A 178 21.28 24.20 -10.94
CA TYR A 178 21.27 23.79 -9.53
C TYR A 178 22.24 22.64 -9.25
N ARG A 179 22.22 21.61 -10.09
CA ARG A 179 23.11 20.45 -9.95
C ARG A 179 24.58 20.87 -9.95
N ALA A 180 24.99 21.75 -10.86
CA ALA A 180 26.35 22.26 -10.93
C ALA A 180 26.76 22.98 -9.63
N ARG A 181 25.90 23.84 -9.09
CA ARG A 181 26.15 24.55 -7.82
C ARG A 181 26.22 23.60 -6.63
N LEU A 182 25.33 22.62 -6.58
CA LEU A 182 25.34 21.60 -5.52
C LEU A 182 26.61 20.76 -5.59
N GLN A 183 27.05 20.33 -6.79
CA GLN A 183 28.30 19.60 -6.96
C GLN A 183 29.53 20.42 -6.51
N GLU A 184 29.58 21.70 -6.86
CA GLU A 184 30.64 22.60 -6.41
C GLU A 184 30.70 22.69 -4.88
N PHE A 185 29.57 22.89 -4.23
CA PHE A 185 29.46 22.91 -2.77
C PHE A 185 29.92 21.58 -2.15
N LEU A 186 29.40 20.45 -2.62
CA LEU A 186 29.69 19.13 -2.06
C LEU A 186 31.15 18.70 -2.25
N ARG A 187 31.81 19.11 -3.34
CA ARG A 187 33.25 18.82 -3.56
C ARG A 187 34.14 19.54 -2.55
N GLY A 188 33.67 20.63 -1.94
CA GLY A 188 34.38 21.35 -0.88
C GLY A 188 34.29 20.70 0.49
N LEU A 189 33.49 19.63 0.66
CA LEU A 189 33.29 18.96 1.94
C LEU A 189 34.27 17.79 2.15
N ASP A 190 34.49 17.44 3.42
CA ASP A 190 35.29 16.26 3.78
C ASP A 190 34.41 15.01 3.83
N LEU A 191 34.28 14.36 2.68
CA LEU A 191 33.38 13.20 2.47
C LEU A 191 34.20 11.96 2.08
N ASP A 192 33.69 10.79 2.43
CA ASP A 192 34.25 9.50 2.06
C ASP A 192 34.19 9.24 0.54
N GLU A 193 35.07 8.38 0.04
CA GLU A 193 35.18 8.09 -1.38
C GLU A 193 33.86 7.62 -2.03
N PRO A 194 33.05 6.72 -1.42
CA PRO A 194 31.75 6.37 -1.98
C PRO A 194 30.80 7.57 -2.13
N THR A 195 30.83 8.50 -1.19
CA THR A 195 29.99 9.72 -1.27
C THR A 195 30.51 10.68 -2.33
N ARG A 196 31.84 10.81 -2.49
CA ARG A 196 32.45 11.59 -3.57
C ARG A 196 32.05 11.06 -4.95
N GLN A 197 32.10 9.76 -5.16
CA GLN A 197 31.62 9.15 -6.41
C GLN A 197 30.12 9.44 -6.64
N ARG A 198 29.31 9.42 -5.59
CA ARG A 198 27.87 9.76 -5.66
C ARG A 198 27.64 11.22 -6.08
N ILE A 199 28.50 12.16 -5.68
CA ILE A 199 28.42 13.58 -6.10
C ILE A 199 28.47 13.69 -7.62
N GLU A 200 29.34 12.94 -8.28
CA GLU A 200 29.50 13.00 -9.74
C GLU A 200 28.30 12.41 -10.49
N ILE A 201 27.73 11.34 -9.94
CA ILE A 201 26.61 10.63 -10.56
C ILE A 201 25.27 11.32 -10.27
N ASN A 202 24.94 11.51 -9.00
CA ASN A 202 23.70 12.13 -8.56
C ASN A 202 23.87 12.88 -7.22
N PRO A 203 24.28 14.16 -7.28
CA PRO A 203 24.58 14.96 -6.09
C PRO A 203 23.35 15.17 -5.17
N LEU A 204 22.12 15.14 -5.71
CA LEU A 204 20.90 15.31 -4.90
C LEU A 204 20.79 14.23 -3.83
N ARG A 205 21.24 13.00 -4.11
CA ARG A 205 21.19 11.90 -3.15
C ARG A 205 22.10 12.07 -1.94
N VAL A 206 23.09 12.97 -2.01
CA VAL A 206 23.92 13.29 -0.86
C VAL A 206 23.14 14.10 0.17
N LEU A 207 22.14 14.88 -0.25
CA LEU A 207 21.27 15.65 0.64
C LEU A 207 20.41 14.77 1.54
N ASP A 208 20.09 13.55 1.10
CA ASP A 208 19.30 12.57 1.87
C ASP A 208 20.19 11.59 2.68
N ASP A 209 21.47 11.85 2.79
CA ASP A 209 22.37 10.98 3.59
C ASP A 209 21.97 11.03 5.06
N LYS A 210 21.78 9.85 5.66
CA LYS A 210 21.29 9.72 7.05
C LYS A 210 22.41 9.71 8.09
N ARG A 211 23.67 9.66 7.65
CA ARG A 211 24.83 9.64 8.55
C ARG A 211 25.01 11.01 9.20
N PRO A 212 25.08 11.08 10.55
CA PRO A 212 25.19 12.36 11.27
C PRO A 212 26.39 13.22 10.82
N GLU A 213 27.53 12.59 10.56
CA GLU A 213 28.77 13.23 10.13
C GLU A 213 28.66 13.86 8.73
N VAL A 214 27.87 13.28 7.82
CA VAL A 214 27.59 13.87 6.52
C VAL A 214 26.58 14.99 6.66
N ARG A 215 25.48 14.76 7.38
CA ARG A 215 24.42 15.75 7.59
C ARG A 215 24.94 17.05 8.22
N ALA A 216 25.86 16.94 9.18
CA ALA A 216 26.47 18.11 9.81
C ALA A 216 27.24 18.99 8.81
N GLN A 217 27.77 18.43 7.73
CA GLN A 217 28.49 19.17 6.69
C GLN A 217 27.57 19.76 5.61
N LEU A 218 26.30 19.33 5.55
CA LEU A 218 25.32 19.82 4.57
C LEU A 218 24.64 21.14 4.98
N GLU A 219 24.99 21.69 6.14
CA GLU A 219 24.51 23.00 6.54
C GLU A 219 25.01 24.08 5.55
N GLY A 220 24.07 24.88 5.01
CA GLY A 220 24.37 25.85 3.97
C GLY A 220 24.42 25.30 2.55
N ALA A 221 24.10 24.03 2.33
CA ALA A 221 23.98 23.47 0.98
C ALA A 221 22.92 24.24 0.16
N PRO A 222 23.17 24.53 -1.13
CA PRO A 222 22.16 25.14 -1.98
C PRO A 222 20.92 24.22 -2.08
N LEU A 223 19.74 24.82 -1.95
CA LEU A 223 18.46 24.10 -1.97
C LEU A 223 17.78 24.30 -3.33
N MET A 224 17.11 23.25 -3.83
CA MET A 224 16.39 23.34 -5.11
C MET A 224 15.30 24.42 -5.10
N ALA A 225 14.67 24.68 -3.96
CA ALA A 225 13.64 25.69 -3.80
C ALA A 225 14.10 27.10 -4.24
N ASP A 226 15.38 27.44 -4.04
CA ASP A 226 15.98 28.72 -4.40
C ASP A 226 16.37 28.82 -5.87
N HIS A 227 16.27 27.72 -6.62
CA HIS A 227 16.70 27.58 -8.01
C HIS A 227 15.58 27.17 -8.96
N LEU A 228 14.33 27.14 -8.50
CA LEU A 228 13.19 26.83 -9.34
C LEU A 228 12.99 27.89 -10.41
N CYS A 229 12.73 27.49 -11.65
CA CYS A 229 12.23 28.39 -12.68
C CYS A 229 10.83 28.91 -12.31
N ALA A 230 10.36 29.95 -12.98
CA ALA A 230 9.06 30.58 -12.69
C ALA A 230 7.90 29.56 -12.75
N ASP A 231 7.91 28.67 -13.74
CA ASP A 231 6.86 27.66 -13.92
C ASP A 231 6.88 26.59 -12.80
N CYS A 232 8.06 26.10 -12.42
CA CYS A 232 8.19 25.15 -11.31
C CYS A 232 7.76 25.78 -9.98
N LYS A 233 8.08 27.06 -9.78
CA LYS A 233 7.65 27.80 -8.59
C LYS A 233 6.13 27.96 -8.58
N ALA A 234 5.54 28.42 -9.67
CA ALA A 234 4.09 28.58 -9.80
C ALA A 234 3.34 27.25 -9.61
N HIS A 235 3.85 26.16 -10.20
CA HIS A 235 3.32 24.81 -10.02
C HIS A 235 3.34 24.40 -8.54
N HIS A 236 4.48 24.53 -7.88
CA HIS A 236 4.64 24.16 -6.47
C HIS A 236 3.75 24.98 -5.55
N ASP A 237 3.69 26.32 -5.75
CA ASP A 237 2.83 27.22 -5.00
C ASP A 237 1.34 26.86 -5.19
N ARG A 238 0.94 26.43 -6.41
CA ARG A 238 -0.43 26.00 -6.68
C ARG A 238 -0.77 24.68 -5.98
N VAL A 239 0.12 23.70 -5.98
CA VAL A 239 -0.06 22.46 -5.22
C VAL A 239 -0.26 22.75 -3.72
N ARG A 240 0.58 23.60 -3.14
CA ARG A 240 0.48 23.98 -1.72
C ARG A 240 -0.84 24.69 -1.40
N ALA A 241 -1.29 25.58 -2.27
CA ALA A 241 -2.58 26.27 -2.11
C ALA A 241 -3.74 25.25 -2.11
N LEU A 242 -3.74 24.30 -3.06
CA LEU A 242 -4.77 23.27 -3.16
C LEU A 242 -4.78 22.34 -1.93
N LEU A 243 -3.62 21.95 -1.41
CA LEU A 243 -3.53 21.15 -0.19
C LEU A 243 -4.07 21.93 1.03
N SER A 244 -3.78 23.25 1.09
CA SER A 244 -4.32 24.12 2.13
C SER A 244 -5.84 24.22 2.06
N ASP A 245 -6.41 24.38 0.86
CA ASP A 245 -7.85 24.43 0.63
C ASP A 245 -8.55 23.12 1.07
N LEU A 246 -7.85 21.99 0.98
CA LEU A 246 -8.32 20.69 1.45
C LEU A 246 -8.08 20.43 2.96
N GLY A 247 -7.46 21.39 3.67
CA GLY A 247 -7.10 21.23 5.07
C GLY A 247 -6.00 20.19 5.32
N ILE A 248 -5.21 19.85 4.30
CA ILE A 248 -4.08 18.93 4.41
C ILE A 248 -2.84 19.72 4.82
N THR A 249 -2.26 19.35 5.94
CA THR A 249 -1.01 19.95 6.45
C THR A 249 0.20 19.22 5.92
N TRP A 250 1.27 19.96 5.62
CA TRP A 250 2.55 19.41 5.17
C TRP A 250 3.72 20.08 5.88
N GLU A 251 4.88 19.47 5.74
CA GLU A 251 6.17 20.00 6.16
C GLU A 251 7.02 20.22 4.91
N ASP A 252 7.45 21.46 4.64
CA ASP A 252 8.38 21.75 3.56
C ASP A 252 9.74 21.10 3.92
N THR A 253 10.19 20.16 3.08
CA THR A 253 11.39 19.35 3.33
C THR A 253 12.34 19.49 2.14
N PRO A 254 13.09 20.59 2.02
CA PRO A 254 13.89 20.90 0.83
C PRO A 254 15.02 19.91 0.55
N THR A 255 15.37 19.07 1.52
CA THR A 255 16.34 17.98 1.36
C THR A 255 15.70 16.65 0.96
N LEU A 256 14.37 16.58 0.85
CA LEU A 256 13.68 15.37 0.44
C LEU A 256 14.03 15.02 -1.00
N VAL A 257 14.68 13.88 -1.18
CA VAL A 257 15.00 13.27 -2.47
C VAL A 257 14.48 11.84 -2.46
N ARG A 258 14.00 11.35 -3.60
CA ARG A 258 13.48 9.98 -3.72
C ARG A 258 14.55 9.00 -4.22
N GLY A 259 14.36 7.74 -3.91
CA GLY A 259 15.27 6.65 -4.27
C GLY A 259 15.34 6.31 -5.77
N LEU A 260 14.58 6.98 -6.63
CA LEU A 260 14.45 6.73 -8.07
C LEU A 260 14.73 8.03 -8.82
N ASP A 261 15.44 7.96 -9.96
CA ASP A 261 15.99 9.14 -10.62
C ASP A 261 15.00 9.88 -11.54
N TYR A 262 13.87 9.27 -11.85
CA TYR A 262 12.85 9.83 -12.75
C TYR A 262 12.04 10.99 -12.17
N TYR A 263 12.09 11.22 -10.85
CA TYR A 263 11.24 12.26 -10.25
C TYR A 263 11.63 13.66 -10.68
N THR A 264 10.59 14.47 -10.96
CA THR A 264 10.67 15.89 -11.33
C THR A 264 9.64 16.67 -10.54
N ARG A 265 9.75 18.02 -10.49
CA ARG A 265 8.76 18.92 -9.85
C ARG A 265 8.30 18.39 -8.48
N THR A 266 6.99 18.20 -8.28
CA THR A 266 6.42 17.74 -7.01
C THR A 266 6.97 16.39 -6.59
N THR A 267 7.52 16.33 -5.37
CA THR A 267 7.87 15.08 -4.69
C THR A 267 7.40 15.13 -3.24
N TYR A 268 6.98 13.99 -2.73
CA TYR A 268 6.44 13.89 -1.37
C TYR A 268 6.69 12.54 -0.73
N GLU A 269 6.66 12.53 0.60
CA GLU A 269 6.75 11.32 1.41
C GLU A 269 5.74 11.39 2.57
N PHE A 270 5.07 10.29 2.82
CA PHE A 270 4.29 10.08 4.03
C PHE A 270 5.18 9.40 5.06
N ASP A 271 5.37 10.07 6.18
CA ASP A 271 6.24 9.67 7.26
C ASP A 271 5.43 9.40 8.53
N HIS A 272 5.81 8.36 9.27
CA HIS A 272 5.19 8.02 10.54
C HIS A 272 6.22 8.00 11.69
N PRO A 273 6.19 8.98 12.60
CA PRO A 273 7.28 9.22 13.56
C PRO A 273 7.56 8.08 14.53
N LEU A 274 6.59 7.18 14.76
CA LEU A 274 6.78 6.04 15.67
C LEU A 274 7.56 4.86 15.03
N LEU A 275 7.86 4.90 13.74
CA LEU A 275 8.61 3.83 13.06
C LEU A 275 10.13 4.03 13.03
N GLY A 276 10.64 5.09 13.67
CA GLY A 276 12.07 5.34 13.81
C GLY A 276 12.79 5.49 12.45
N ALA A 277 13.87 4.74 12.25
CA ALA A 277 14.70 4.87 11.05
C ALA A 277 14.00 4.45 9.73
N GLN A 278 12.88 3.72 9.80
CA GLN A 278 12.07 3.29 8.67
C GLN A 278 10.71 4.01 8.65
N SER A 279 10.72 5.30 8.96
CA SER A 279 9.53 6.13 9.16
C SER A 279 8.71 6.38 7.88
N GLY A 280 9.33 6.37 6.69
CA GLY A 280 8.62 6.52 5.43
C GLY A 280 7.68 5.34 5.15
N ILE A 281 6.37 5.57 5.17
CA ILE A 281 5.34 4.56 4.93
C ILE A 281 4.80 4.57 3.49
N GLY A 282 5.12 5.62 2.73
CA GLY A 282 4.75 5.76 1.33
C GLY A 282 5.26 7.07 0.77
N GLY A 283 5.13 7.26 -0.52
CA GLY A 283 5.48 8.52 -1.15
C GLY A 283 5.47 8.44 -2.66
N GLY A 284 5.60 9.58 -3.29
CA GLY A 284 5.47 9.71 -4.72
C GLY A 284 6.00 11.02 -5.27
N GLY A 285 5.55 11.35 -6.45
CA GLY A 285 5.90 12.59 -7.13
C GLY A 285 5.69 12.52 -8.62
N ARG A 286 6.02 13.60 -9.33
CA ARG A 286 5.99 13.68 -10.79
C ARG A 286 7.18 12.99 -11.43
N TYR A 287 6.96 12.46 -12.62
CA TYR A 287 7.97 11.77 -13.42
C TYR A 287 7.82 12.13 -14.90
N ASP A 288 7.80 13.47 -15.18
CA ASP A 288 7.60 14.03 -16.52
C ASP A 288 8.71 13.60 -17.47
N GLY A 289 9.03 12.80 -18.05
CA GLY A 289 10.13 12.32 -18.92
C GLY A 289 10.27 10.80 -18.92
N LEU A 290 9.68 10.11 -17.94
CA LEU A 290 9.78 8.67 -17.85
C LEU A 290 9.21 7.95 -19.08
N SER A 291 8.12 8.48 -19.66
CA SER A 291 7.53 7.91 -20.88
C SER A 291 8.51 7.89 -22.04
N GLU A 292 9.24 8.99 -22.24
CA GLU A 292 10.25 9.14 -23.31
C GLU A 292 11.46 8.23 -23.03
N ASP A 293 11.90 8.12 -21.78
CA ASP A 293 13.02 7.26 -21.37
C ASP A 293 12.76 5.78 -21.69
N ILE A 294 11.51 5.34 -21.60
CA ILE A 294 11.12 3.97 -21.97
C ILE A 294 10.65 3.83 -23.44
N GLY A 295 10.78 4.90 -24.24
CA GLY A 295 10.50 4.89 -25.69
C GLY A 295 9.08 5.26 -26.08
N GLY A 296 8.30 5.89 -25.18
CA GLY A 296 6.96 6.41 -25.45
C GLY A 296 6.95 7.87 -25.92
N PRO A 297 5.76 8.42 -26.18
CA PRO A 297 5.58 9.85 -26.42
C PRO A 297 5.74 10.65 -25.14
N GLU A 298 5.82 11.98 -25.25
CA GLU A 298 5.79 12.89 -24.10
C GLU A 298 4.44 12.74 -23.37
N LEU A 299 4.49 12.13 -22.19
CA LEU A 299 3.35 11.92 -21.29
C LEU A 299 3.78 12.23 -19.87
N PRO A 300 3.50 13.45 -19.39
CA PRO A 300 3.75 13.80 -17.99
C PRO A 300 2.95 12.87 -17.06
N GLY A 301 3.52 12.54 -15.91
CA GLY A 301 2.85 11.67 -14.97
C GLY A 301 3.14 12.01 -13.53
N ILE A 302 2.23 11.61 -12.66
CA ILE A 302 2.38 11.68 -11.21
C ILE A 302 1.75 10.47 -10.58
N GLY A 303 2.38 9.96 -9.51
CA GLY A 303 1.84 8.84 -8.78
C GLY A 303 2.52 8.64 -7.43
N PHE A 304 2.16 7.57 -6.78
CA PHE A 304 2.75 7.15 -5.51
C PHE A 304 2.78 5.64 -5.35
N GLY A 305 3.71 5.18 -4.48
CA GLY A 305 3.72 3.84 -3.91
C GLY A 305 3.58 3.89 -2.40
N LEU A 306 2.57 3.23 -1.83
CA LEU A 306 2.34 3.13 -0.39
C LEU A 306 2.70 1.73 0.10
N GLY A 307 3.59 1.65 1.10
CA GLY A 307 4.05 0.38 1.64
C GLY A 307 3.04 -0.24 2.60
N LEU A 308 2.41 -1.35 2.20
CA LEU A 308 1.42 -2.05 3.04
C LEU A 308 2.04 -2.62 4.32
N ASP A 309 3.24 -3.20 4.21
CA ASP A 309 3.96 -3.75 5.35
C ASP A 309 4.22 -2.69 6.43
N ARG A 310 4.66 -1.50 6.01
CA ARG A 310 4.93 -0.37 6.92
C ARG A 310 3.65 0.28 7.43
N THR A 311 2.58 0.29 6.64
CA THR A 311 1.26 0.75 7.09
C THR A 311 0.72 -0.13 8.21
N ILE A 312 0.89 -1.46 8.13
CA ILE A 312 0.51 -2.37 9.22
C ILE A 312 1.33 -2.07 10.48
N LEU A 313 2.65 -1.86 10.34
CA LEU A 313 3.49 -1.47 11.49
C LEU A 313 3.07 -0.13 12.10
N ALA A 314 2.65 0.83 11.28
CA ALA A 314 2.15 2.12 11.74
C ALA A 314 0.83 1.98 12.53
N LEU A 315 -0.10 1.15 12.03
CA LEU A 315 -1.34 0.82 12.73
C LEU A 315 -1.08 0.18 14.10
N GLU A 316 -0.17 -0.78 14.15
CA GLU A 316 0.25 -1.45 15.38
C GLU A 316 0.92 -0.45 16.37
N ALA A 317 1.82 0.40 15.87
CA ALA A 317 2.56 1.37 16.69
C ALA A 317 1.66 2.50 17.25
N GLU A 318 0.65 2.90 16.49
CA GLU A 318 -0.31 3.94 16.91
C GLU A 318 -1.46 3.37 17.74
N GLY A 319 -1.65 2.04 17.73
CA GLY A 319 -2.79 1.38 18.37
C GLY A 319 -4.11 1.72 17.67
N ALA A 320 -4.08 1.92 16.35
CA ALA A 320 -5.25 2.30 15.58
C ALA A 320 -6.33 1.21 15.61
N ALA A 321 -7.59 1.64 15.69
CA ALA A 321 -8.74 0.73 15.84
C ALA A 321 -9.17 0.04 14.52
N PHE A 322 -8.48 0.26 13.41
CA PHE A 322 -8.80 -0.37 12.13
C PHE A 322 -8.62 -1.89 12.21
N ALA A 323 -9.67 -2.62 11.89
CA ALA A 323 -9.67 -4.08 11.96
C ALA A 323 -10.29 -4.68 10.71
N ALA A 324 -9.86 -5.89 10.39
CA ALA A 324 -10.51 -6.68 9.36
C ALA A 324 -11.95 -7.05 9.78
N PRO A 325 -12.87 -7.19 8.83
CA PRO A 325 -14.17 -7.78 9.10
C PRO A 325 -14.04 -9.15 9.76
N PRO A 326 -14.90 -9.51 10.68
CA PRO A 326 -14.84 -10.80 11.36
C PRO A 326 -14.99 -11.95 10.33
N ARG A 327 -14.17 -12.97 10.45
CA ARG A 327 -14.20 -14.16 9.57
C ARG A 327 -15.46 -15.00 9.78
N CYS A 328 -16.04 -14.91 10.96
CA CYS A 328 -17.28 -15.55 11.34
C CYS A 328 -18.10 -14.60 12.22
N GLN A 329 -19.34 -14.35 11.84
CA GLN A 329 -20.29 -13.53 12.62
C GLN A 329 -21.27 -14.41 13.39
N VAL A 330 -21.61 -15.57 12.80
CA VAL A 330 -22.56 -16.53 13.33
C VAL A 330 -21.97 -17.95 13.28
N PHE A 331 -22.01 -18.68 14.40
CA PHE A 331 -21.51 -20.04 14.48
C PHE A 331 -22.62 -21.03 14.79
N GLY A 332 -22.79 -22.03 13.92
CA GLY A 332 -23.77 -23.07 14.06
C GLY A 332 -23.29 -24.20 15.01
N VAL A 333 -24.11 -24.54 15.98
CA VAL A 333 -23.88 -25.63 16.96
C VAL A 333 -25.04 -26.61 16.87
N ALA A 334 -24.75 -27.80 16.38
CA ALA A 334 -25.72 -28.87 16.21
C ALA A 334 -25.57 -29.99 17.26
N ILE A 335 -26.66 -30.59 17.70
CA ILE A 335 -26.65 -31.73 18.62
C ILE A 335 -27.55 -32.82 18.02
N GLY A 336 -26.90 -33.84 17.41
CA GLY A 336 -27.55 -34.94 16.72
C GLY A 336 -27.63 -34.76 15.20
N ASP A 337 -27.76 -35.86 14.48
CA ASP A 337 -27.64 -35.95 13.02
C ASP A 337 -28.63 -35.08 12.25
N GLU A 338 -29.88 -34.99 12.72
CA GLU A 338 -30.89 -34.17 12.09
C GLU A 338 -30.56 -32.67 12.28
N ALA A 339 -30.11 -32.30 13.48
CA ALA A 339 -29.66 -30.94 13.77
C ALA A 339 -28.46 -30.55 12.93
N GLU A 340 -27.51 -31.45 12.68
CA GLU A 340 -26.36 -31.18 11.80
C GLU A 340 -26.81 -30.82 10.38
N ARG A 341 -27.73 -31.56 9.82
CA ARG A 341 -28.31 -31.25 8.49
C ARG A 341 -29.01 -29.89 8.45
N ARG A 342 -29.78 -29.60 9.48
CA ARG A 342 -30.53 -28.31 9.60
C ARG A 342 -29.59 -27.15 9.76
N VAL A 343 -28.62 -27.25 10.65
CA VAL A 343 -27.60 -26.19 10.87
C VAL A 343 -26.76 -25.98 9.61
N PHE A 344 -26.38 -27.05 8.90
CA PHE A 344 -25.70 -26.94 7.63
C PHE A 344 -26.51 -26.15 6.59
N GLY A 345 -27.81 -26.42 6.48
CA GLY A 345 -28.73 -25.66 5.63
C GLY A 345 -28.76 -24.19 6.03
N LEU A 346 -29.00 -23.91 7.32
CA LEU A 346 -29.05 -22.54 7.87
C LEU A 346 -27.75 -21.76 7.66
N VAL A 347 -26.60 -22.36 7.89
CA VAL A 347 -25.28 -21.71 7.64
C VAL A 347 -25.17 -21.28 6.16
N ASN A 348 -25.64 -22.12 5.22
CA ASN A 348 -25.64 -21.74 3.81
C ASN A 348 -26.66 -20.64 3.47
N GLU A 349 -27.79 -20.60 4.15
CA GLU A 349 -28.76 -19.49 4.02
C GLU A 349 -28.18 -18.17 4.54
N LEU A 350 -27.54 -18.20 5.70
CA LEU A 350 -26.81 -17.03 6.25
C LEU A 350 -25.74 -16.51 5.28
N ARG A 351 -24.93 -17.41 4.71
CA ARG A 351 -23.92 -17.04 3.71
C ARG A 351 -24.52 -16.40 2.46
N ARG A 352 -25.63 -16.94 1.95
CA ARG A 352 -26.39 -16.34 0.84
C ARG A 352 -26.99 -14.97 1.20
N ALA A 353 -27.28 -14.75 2.46
CA ALA A 353 -27.74 -13.47 2.97
C ALA A 353 -26.60 -12.46 3.26
N GLY A 354 -25.33 -12.81 2.95
CA GLY A 354 -24.14 -11.95 3.17
C GLY A 354 -23.62 -11.98 4.61
N ILE A 355 -24.06 -12.91 5.44
CA ILE A 355 -23.62 -13.07 6.83
C ILE A 355 -22.52 -14.14 6.87
N ALA A 356 -21.34 -13.78 7.38
CA ALA A 356 -20.24 -14.71 7.56
C ALA A 356 -20.60 -15.74 8.63
N ALA A 357 -20.77 -17.00 8.23
CA ALA A 357 -21.20 -18.07 9.12
C ALA A 357 -20.39 -19.33 8.93
N ASP A 358 -20.15 -20.06 10.04
CA ASP A 358 -19.48 -21.36 10.07
C ASP A 358 -20.18 -22.28 11.08
N MET A 359 -19.76 -23.53 11.22
CA MET A 359 -20.36 -24.48 12.14
C MET A 359 -19.34 -25.46 12.72
N ALA A 360 -19.70 -26.12 13.79
CA ALA A 360 -18.91 -27.23 14.32
C ALA A 360 -19.02 -28.46 13.40
N PHE A 361 -17.89 -29.11 13.15
CA PHE A 361 -17.80 -30.33 12.35
C PHE A 361 -17.39 -31.54 13.20
N GLY A 362 -17.70 -32.73 12.71
CA GLY A 362 -17.25 -34.01 13.28
C GLY A 362 -18.03 -34.48 14.49
N GLY A 363 -19.35 -34.25 14.54
CA GLY A 363 -20.26 -34.81 15.55
C GLY A 363 -19.91 -34.42 16.98
N LYS A 364 -19.43 -33.19 17.20
CA LYS A 364 -19.00 -32.71 18.52
C LYS A 364 -20.17 -32.59 19.49
N ARG A 365 -19.94 -33.00 20.74
CA ARG A 365 -20.89 -32.72 21.82
C ARG A 365 -20.97 -31.21 22.09
N LEU A 366 -22.09 -30.74 22.66
CA LEU A 366 -22.37 -29.33 22.92
C LEU A 366 -21.17 -28.53 23.47
N LYS A 367 -20.51 -29.07 24.53
CA LYS A 367 -19.36 -28.39 25.14
C LYS A 367 -18.19 -28.18 24.16
N GLY A 368 -17.93 -29.17 23.30
CA GLY A 368 -16.86 -29.07 22.28
C GLY A 368 -17.23 -28.09 21.18
N ALA A 369 -18.47 -28.16 20.67
CA ALA A 369 -18.96 -27.26 19.65
C ALA A 369 -19.03 -25.79 20.13
N MET A 370 -19.44 -25.55 21.37
CA MET A 370 -19.41 -24.22 21.97
C MET A 370 -18.01 -23.67 22.13
N LYS A 371 -17.02 -24.53 22.45
CA LYS A 371 -15.60 -24.09 22.48
C LYS A 371 -15.08 -23.69 21.09
N ASP A 372 -15.58 -24.33 20.04
CA ASP A 372 -15.24 -23.92 18.66
C ASP A 372 -15.94 -22.60 18.31
N ALA A 373 -17.20 -22.41 18.74
CA ALA A 373 -17.90 -21.14 18.57
C ALA A 373 -17.14 -19.97 19.23
N ASP A 374 -16.67 -20.14 20.47
CA ASP A 374 -15.86 -19.14 21.17
C ASP A 374 -14.55 -18.84 20.42
N ARG A 375 -13.88 -19.88 19.92
CA ARG A 375 -12.61 -19.72 19.16
C ARG A 375 -12.80 -19.08 17.79
N SER A 376 -14.00 -19.22 17.18
CA SER A 376 -14.28 -18.64 15.87
C SER A 376 -14.33 -17.11 15.91
N GLY A 377 -14.47 -16.52 17.09
CA GLY A 377 -14.72 -15.09 17.27
C GLY A 377 -16.11 -14.65 16.80
N ALA A 378 -17.02 -15.60 16.57
CA ALA A 378 -18.38 -15.28 16.18
C ALA A 378 -19.09 -14.47 17.27
N ARG A 379 -19.93 -13.55 16.85
CA ARG A 379 -20.78 -12.78 17.76
C ARG A 379 -21.93 -13.59 18.29
N TYR A 380 -22.55 -14.40 17.44
CA TYR A 380 -23.70 -15.21 17.79
C TYR A 380 -23.42 -16.69 17.57
N ALA A 381 -23.96 -17.52 18.47
CA ALA A 381 -24.09 -18.95 18.24
C ALA A 381 -25.56 -19.31 18.02
N VAL A 382 -25.84 -20.09 16.96
CA VAL A 382 -27.16 -20.71 16.74
C VAL A 382 -27.05 -22.18 17.17
N ILE A 383 -27.72 -22.53 18.25
CA ILE A 383 -27.69 -23.85 18.85
C ILE A 383 -28.99 -24.58 18.49
N LEU A 384 -28.88 -25.76 17.94
CA LEU A 384 -30.02 -26.56 17.51
C LEU A 384 -29.83 -28.01 17.96
N GLY A 385 -30.86 -28.53 18.64
CA GLY A 385 -30.96 -29.92 19.02
C GLY A 385 -32.33 -30.49 18.64
N GLU A 386 -32.57 -31.77 18.91
CA GLU A 386 -33.85 -32.44 18.58
C GLU A 386 -35.09 -31.74 19.19
N ARG A 387 -34.95 -31.22 20.41
CA ARG A 387 -36.07 -30.50 21.08
C ARG A 387 -36.34 -29.16 20.39
N ASP A 388 -35.33 -28.49 19.93
CA ASP A 388 -35.48 -27.21 19.24
C ASP A 388 -36.10 -27.41 17.86
N ILE A 389 -35.72 -28.49 17.16
CA ILE A 389 -36.34 -28.87 15.88
C ILE A 389 -37.84 -29.16 16.07
N ALA A 390 -38.18 -29.96 17.07
CA ALA A 390 -39.59 -30.27 17.38
C ALA A 390 -40.40 -29.02 17.75
N ALA A 391 -39.78 -28.02 18.37
CA ALA A 391 -40.38 -26.73 18.70
C ALA A 391 -40.38 -25.73 17.52
N GLY A 392 -39.79 -26.04 16.38
CA GLY A 392 -39.62 -25.14 15.23
C GLY A 392 -38.76 -23.89 15.52
N SER A 393 -37.89 -23.95 16.50
CA SER A 393 -37.04 -22.82 16.93
C SER A 393 -35.61 -23.24 17.14
N ALA A 394 -34.67 -22.30 17.22
CA ALA A 394 -33.30 -22.51 17.63
C ALA A 394 -32.91 -21.55 18.76
N GLN A 395 -31.91 -21.94 19.56
CA GLN A 395 -31.37 -21.06 20.59
C GLN A 395 -30.35 -20.13 19.98
N LEU A 396 -30.61 -18.83 19.96
CA LEU A 396 -29.66 -17.79 19.55
C LEU A 396 -28.98 -17.23 20.78
N LYS A 397 -27.65 -17.41 20.88
CA LYS A 397 -26.86 -16.95 21.99
C LYS A 397 -25.90 -15.84 21.53
N ASP A 398 -25.88 -14.70 22.20
CA ASP A 398 -24.88 -13.67 22.05
C ASP A 398 -23.60 -14.09 22.82
N LEU A 399 -22.50 -14.34 22.11
CA LEU A 399 -21.22 -14.77 22.68
C LEU A 399 -20.43 -13.61 23.30
N GLY A 400 -20.84 -12.37 23.06
CA GLY A 400 -20.26 -11.17 23.68
C GLY A 400 -20.73 -10.90 25.12
N GLY A 401 -21.35 -11.87 25.78
CA GLY A 401 -21.84 -11.75 27.17
C GLY A 401 -23.31 -11.41 27.27
N GLY A 402 -24.06 -11.57 26.19
CA GLY A 402 -25.49 -11.30 26.12
C GLY A 402 -26.37 -12.51 26.39
N ASP A 403 -27.69 -12.27 26.24
CA ASP A 403 -28.74 -13.23 26.51
C ASP A 403 -28.81 -14.36 25.47
N GLN A 404 -29.39 -15.48 25.87
CA GLN A 404 -29.82 -16.55 25.01
C GLN A 404 -31.33 -16.51 24.86
N ALA A 405 -31.84 -16.56 23.65
CA ALA A 405 -33.27 -16.56 23.36
C ALA A 405 -33.63 -17.60 22.29
N ALA A 406 -34.83 -18.17 22.40
CA ALA A 406 -35.40 -18.99 21.33
C ALA A 406 -35.89 -18.08 20.18
N VAL A 407 -35.51 -18.43 18.95
CA VAL A 407 -35.94 -17.73 17.72
C VAL A 407 -36.54 -18.75 16.77
N PRO A 408 -37.70 -18.49 16.14
CA PRO A 408 -38.25 -19.36 15.10
C PRO A 408 -37.27 -19.63 13.98
N LEU A 409 -37.20 -20.85 13.46
CA LEU A 409 -36.21 -21.26 12.45
C LEU A 409 -36.30 -20.43 11.16
N ASP A 410 -37.50 -20.04 10.76
CA ASP A 410 -37.79 -19.22 9.58
C ASP A 410 -37.42 -17.73 9.78
N GLU A 411 -37.30 -17.27 11.01
CA GLU A 411 -36.95 -15.87 11.35
C GLU A 411 -35.46 -15.66 11.64
N ILE A 412 -34.66 -16.72 11.82
CA ILE A 412 -33.25 -16.62 12.27
C ILE A 412 -32.42 -15.70 11.36
N VAL A 413 -32.52 -15.86 10.04
CA VAL A 413 -31.73 -15.08 9.08
C VAL A 413 -32.11 -13.60 9.18
N THR A 414 -33.38 -13.28 9.27
CA THR A 414 -33.85 -11.89 9.39
C THR A 414 -33.42 -11.29 10.72
N THR A 415 -33.63 -12.00 11.82
CA THR A 415 -33.22 -11.57 13.17
C THR A 415 -31.73 -11.30 13.26
N LEU A 416 -30.90 -12.18 12.69
CA LEU A 416 -29.46 -12.01 12.70
C LEU A 416 -29.01 -10.83 11.83
N ARG A 417 -29.63 -10.62 10.65
CA ARG A 417 -29.36 -9.47 9.80
C ARG A 417 -29.64 -8.16 10.53
N GLU A 418 -30.79 -8.04 11.20
CA GLU A 418 -31.15 -6.85 11.97
C GLU A 418 -30.17 -6.59 13.12
N ARG A 419 -29.86 -7.65 13.92
CA ARG A 419 -28.92 -7.53 15.05
C ARG A 419 -27.48 -7.22 14.66
N LEU A 420 -27.04 -7.65 13.47
CA LEU A 420 -25.70 -7.37 12.94
C LEU A 420 -25.60 -6.00 12.26
N SER A 421 -26.72 -5.46 11.74
CA SER A 421 -26.80 -4.14 11.09
C SER A 421 -26.97 -2.98 12.06
N SER A 422 -27.40 -3.23 13.29
CA SER A 422 -27.73 -2.19 14.30
C SER A 422 -26.53 -1.66 15.07
N ARG A 423 -25.29 -1.79 14.51
CA ARG A 423 -24.06 -1.28 15.16
C ARG A 423 -23.07 -0.67 14.19
#